data_30177ec272d7d455775444930d495145
#
_entry.id   30177ec272d7d455775444930d495145
#
_cell.length_a   1.000
_cell.length_b   1.000
_cell.length_c   1.000
_cell.angle_alpha   90.00
_cell.angle_beta   90.00
_cell.angle_gamma   90.00
#
_symmetry.space_group_name_H-M   'P 1'
#
loop_
_entity.id
_entity.type
_entity.pdbx_description
1 polymer ?
#
loop_
_entity_poly.entity_id
_entity_poly.type
_entity_poly.pdbx_seq_one_letter_code
_entity_poly.pdbx_strand_id
1 'polypeptide(L)'
;MTTRTDFAKYLTRFLSEYLPHQRNVSKNTIASYRDSFVQFINYMKDINGIPVERLLLKHLTRDNVINYLQWLHNTKKNTSATCNYRLAAIRSFCSYLQYIVIDNMVEWQSILSIKAKKTEISPPNYLSMEGIKLLLAQPDTTSWKGRR
;
A
#
# COMPACT_ATOMS: atom_id res chain seq x y z
N MET A 1 -3.48 24.57 21.42
CA MET A 1 -3.42 23.20 21.06
C MET A 1 -3.95 22.96 19.68
N THR A 2 -3.21 22.22 18.90
CA THR A 2 -3.60 22.03 17.52
C THR A 2 -4.58 20.91 17.40
N THR A 3 -5.67 21.13 16.70
CA THR A 3 -6.64 20.11 16.46
C THR A 3 -6.12 19.17 15.38
N ARG A 4 -6.29 17.89 15.58
CA ARG A 4 -5.85 16.94 14.56
C ARG A 4 -6.68 17.09 13.32
N THR A 5 -6.06 16.92 12.15
CA THR A 5 -6.77 16.96 10.89
C THR A 5 -7.61 15.69 10.76
N ASP A 6 -8.56 15.71 9.83
CA ASP A 6 -9.35 14.54 9.56
C ASP A 6 -8.49 13.38 9.06
N PHE A 7 -7.45 13.67 8.27
CA PHE A 7 -6.54 12.64 7.80
C PHE A 7 -5.88 11.94 8.99
N ALA A 8 -5.34 12.72 9.92
CA ALA A 8 -4.65 12.16 11.09
C ALA A 8 -5.62 11.38 11.96
N LYS A 9 -6.83 11.90 12.13
CA LYS A 9 -7.84 11.25 12.96
C LYS A 9 -8.21 9.89 12.41
N TYR A 10 -8.54 9.82 11.13
CA TYR A 10 -8.97 8.56 10.54
C TYR A 10 -7.81 7.59 10.36
N LEU A 11 -6.61 8.10 10.08
CA LEU A 11 -5.45 7.23 9.98
C LEU A 11 -5.13 6.59 11.32
N THR A 12 -5.23 7.35 12.41
CA THR A 12 -5.00 6.80 13.74
C THR A 12 -6.02 5.70 14.03
N ARG A 13 -7.29 5.92 13.71
CA ARG A 13 -8.31 4.91 13.94
C ARG A 13 -8.07 3.67 13.08
N PHE A 14 -7.65 3.88 11.84
CA PHE A 14 -7.38 2.78 10.94
C PHE A 14 -6.29 1.88 11.51
N LEU A 15 -5.18 2.48 11.96
CA LEU A 15 -4.03 1.72 12.43
C LEU A 15 -4.23 1.13 13.81
N SER A 16 -4.97 1.80 14.68
CA SER A 16 -5.06 1.35 16.07
C SER A 16 -6.35 0.60 16.39
N GLU A 17 -7.38 0.74 15.58
CA GLU A 17 -8.66 0.10 15.86
C GLU A 17 -9.12 -0.82 14.75
N TYR A 18 -9.13 -0.34 13.52
CA TYR A 18 -9.68 -1.11 12.41
C TYR A 18 -8.82 -2.33 12.09
N LEU A 19 -7.53 -2.12 11.89
CA LEU A 19 -6.66 -3.23 11.49
C LEU A 19 -6.51 -4.28 12.59
N PRO A 20 -6.20 -3.89 13.85
CA PRO A 20 -6.00 -4.92 14.85
C PRO A 20 -7.29 -5.57 15.32
N HIS A 21 -8.39 -4.83 15.40
CA HIS A 21 -9.61 -5.35 16.01
C HIS A 21 -10.63 -5.85 15.00
N GLN A 22 -10.76 -5.19 13.87
CA GLN A 22 -11.77 -5.58 12.91
C GLN A 22 -11.23 -6.46 11.79
N ARG A 23 -9.97 -6.28 11.41
CA ARG A 23 -9.39 -7.09 10.37
C ARG A 23 -8.39 -8.10 10.91
N ASN A 24 -8.14 -8.07 12.20
CA ASN A 24 -7.25 -9.04 12.85
C ASN A 24 -5.89 -9.12 12.17
N VAL A 25 -5.37 -7.97 11.81
CA VAL A 25 -4.10 -7.89 11.10
C VAL A 25 -2.96 -7.95 12.09
N SER A 26 -1.87 -8.61 11.75
CA SER A 26 -0.74 -8.78 12.66
C SER A 26 -0.05 -7.47 12.98
N LYS A 27 0.66 -7.44 14.11
CA LYS A 27 1.39 -6.24 14.52
C LYS A 27 2.46 -5.86 13.51
N ASN A 28 3.11 -6.86 12.91
CA ASN A 28 4.16 -6.58 11.93
C ASN A 28 3.58 -5.91 10.69
N THR A 29 2.42 -6.37 10.24
CA THR A 29 1.77 -5.77 9.08
C THR A 29 1.33 -4.34 9.39
N ILE A 30 0.80 -4.12 10.62
CA ILE A 30 0.38 -2.78 11.01
C ILE A 30 1.58 -1.85 11.05
N ALA A 31 2.72 -2.31 11.56
CA ALA A 31 3.93 -1.49 11.59
C ALA A 31 4.40 -1.14 10.18
N SER A 32 4.32 -2.10 9.26
CA SER A 32 4.69 -1.85 7.87
C SER A 32 3.74 -0.85 7.21
N TYR A 33 2.46 -0.95 7.50
CA TYR A 33 1.50 0.02 6.96
C TYR A 33 1.78 1.40 7.54
N ARG A 34 2.08 1.46 8.84
CA ARG A 34 2.42 2.75 9.45
C ARG A 34 3.61 3.38 8.74
N ASP A 35 4.65 2.58 8.44
CA ASP A 35 5.81 3.08 7.73
C ASP A 35 5.43 3.62 6.36
N SER A 36 4.52 2.96 5.67
CA SER A 36 4.06 3.42 4.37
C SER A 36 3.43 4.80 4.47
N PHE A 37 2.63 5.02 5.51
CA PHE A 37 2.00 6.32 5.68
C PHE A 37 2.98 7.38 6.14
N VAL A 38 4.00 6.99 6.92
CA VAL A 38 5.06 7.94 7.27
C VAL A 38 5.76 8.41 6.00
N GLN A 39 6.04 7.50 5.07
CA GLN A 39 6.66 7.87 3.81
C GLN A 39 5.75 8.78 2.99
N PHE A 40 4.46 8.49 2.96
CA PHE A 40 3.51 9.33 2.23
C PHE A 40 3.43 10.72 2.86
N ILE A 41 3.39 10.81 4.17
CA ILE A 41 3.33 12.08 4.87
C ILE A 41 4.58 12.90 4.58
N ASN A 42 5.75 12.24 4.59
CA ASN A 42 7.00 12.92 4.28
C ASN A 42 7.02 13.40 2.83
N TYR A 43 6.49 12.60 1.92
CA TYR A 43 6.39 13.00 0.52
C TYR A 43 5.53 14.27 0.38
N MET A 44 4.38 14.28 1.04
CA MET A 44 3.48 15.43 0.94
C MET A 44 4.13 16.68 1.52
N LYS A 45 4.90 16.53 2.59
CA LYS A 45 5.57 17.66 3.19
C LYS A 45 6.71 18.16 2.30
N ASP A 46 7.56 17.25 1.85
CA ASP A 46 8.77 17.65 1.14
C ASP A 46 8.52 18.08 -0.30
N ILE A 47 7.59 17.43 -0.98
CA ILE A 47 7.36 17.69 -2.39
C ILE A 47 6.18 18.62 -2.60
N ASN A 48 5.10 18.44 -1.87
CA ASN A 48 3.91 19.25 -2.07
C ASN A 48 3.79 20.38 -1.06
N GLY A 49 4.70 20.46 -0.10
CA GLY A 49 4.71 21.56 0.86
C GLY A 49 3.57 21.52 1.86
N ILE A 50 2.98 20.35 2.08
CA ILE A 50 1.87 20.21 3.00
C ILE A 50 2.33 19.45 4.25
N PRO A 51 2.58 20.14 5.36
CA PRO A 51 2.99 19.44 6.57
C PRO A 51 1.84 18.65 7.17
N VAL A 52 2.14 17.69 8.02
CA VAL A 52 1.12 16.81 8.57
C VAL A 52 0.04 17.58 9.32
N GLU A 53 0.40 18.74 9.90
CA GLU A 53 -0.57 19.56 10.61
C GLU A 53 -1.64 20.15 9.71
N ARG A 54 -1.40 20.15 8.40
CA ARG A 54 -2.36 20.65 7.44
C ARG A 54 -2.81 19.60 6.45
N LEU A 55 -2.33 18.38 6.59
CA LEU A 55 -2.66 17.33 5.64
C LEU A 55 -4.07 16.83 5.92
N LEU A 56 -4.95 16.99 4.95
CA LEU A 56 -6.35 16.64 5.08
C LEU A 56 -6.69 15.48 4.15
N LEU A 57 -7.84 14.85 4.37
CA LEU A 57 -8.28 13.78 3.48
C LEU A 57 -8.44 14.26 2.05
N LYS A 58 -8.77 15.52 1.85
CA LYS A 58 -8.92 16.03 0.48
C LYS A 58 -7.61 16.01 -0.29
N HIS A 59 -6.49 15.89 0.41
CA HIS A 59 -5.19 15.79 -0.26
C HIS A 59 -4.87 14.36 -0.66
N LEU A 60 -5.63 13.39 -0.19
CA LEU A 60 -5.43 12.00 -0.57
C LEU A 60 -6.20 11.76 -1.84
N THR A 61 -5.56 12.03 -2.97
CA THR A 61 -6.16 11.91 -4.27
C THR A 61 -5.43 10.89 -5.11
N ARG A 62 -6.07 10.43 -6.16
CA ARG A 62 -5.43 9.50 -7.09
C ARG A 62 -4.14 10.07 -7.64
N ASP A 63 -4.16 11.36 -8.04
CA ASP A 63 -2.97 11.98 -8.60
C ASP A 63 -1.83 12.04 -7.60
N ASN A 64 -2.12 12.40 -6.37
CA ASN A 64 -1.08 12.45 -5.35
C ASN A 64 -0.53 11.07 -5.03
N VAL A 65 -1.37 10.05 -5.06
CA VAL A 65 -0.90 8.69 -4.80
C VAL A 65 -0.01 8.22 -5.96
N ILE A 66 -0.41 8.47 -7.19
CA ILE A 66 0.39 8.09 -8.34
C ILE A 66 1.74 8.80 -8.32
N ASN A 67 1.73 10.10 -8.03
CA ASN A 67 2.98 10.86 -7.97
C ASN A 67 3.87 10.38 -6.84
N TYR A 68 3.28 10.00 -5.72
CA TYR A 68 4.03 9.44 -4.61
C TYR A 68 4.71 8.13 -5.01
N LEU A 69 3.99 7.27 -5.73
CA LEU A 69 4.57 6.00 -6.15
C LEU A 69 5.71 6.22 -7.15
N GLN A 70 5.55 7.20 -8.05
CA GLN A 70 6.63 7.52 -8.97
C GLN A 70 7.84 8.08 -8.25
N TRP A 71 7.61 8.90 -7.24
CA TRP A 71 8.69 9.45 -6.42
C TRP A 71 9.44 8.33 -5.69
N LEU A 72 8.72 7.36 -5.16
CA LEU A 72 9.37 6.23 -4.50
C LEU A 72 10.25 5.46 -5.49
N HIS A 73 9.75 5.23 -6.68
CA HIS A 73 10.48 4.46 -7.66
C HIS A 73 11.66 5.24 -8.23
N ASN A 74 11.44 6.49 -8.58
CA ASN A 74 12.45 7.27 -9.28
C ASN A 74 13.47 7.95 -8.36
N THR A 75 13.00 8.51 -7.27
CA THR A 75 13.87 9.27 -6.38
C THR A 75 14.42 8.41 -5.24
N LYS A 76 13.58 7.58 -4.64
CA LYS A 76 14.03 6.72 -3.55
C LYS A 76 14.55 5.39 -4.04
N LYS A 77 14.43 5.13 -5.34
CA LYS A 77 14.95 3.90 -5.97
C LYS A 77 14.35 2.64 -5.39
N ASN A 78 13.10 2.71 -4.97
CA ASN A 78 12.42 1.53 -4.46
C ASN A 78 12.04 0.61 -5.61
N THR A 79 12.03 -0.70 -5.35
CA THR A 79 11.64 -1.66 -6.37
C THR A 79 10.15 -1.58 -6.61
N SER A 80 9.70 -2.18 -7.73
CA SER A 80 8.27 -2.25 -8.01
C SER A 80 7.54 -2.99 -6.91
N ALA A 81 8.14 -4.04 -6.36
CA ALA A 81 7.51 -4.78 -5.26
C ALA A 81 7.28 -3.89 -4.05
N THR A 82 8.27 -3.08 -3.68
CA THR A 82 8.13 -2.18 -2.55
C THR A 82 7.07 -1.12 -2.83
N CYS A 83 7.07 -0.56 -4.05
CA CYS A 83 6.05 0.42 -4.40
C CYS A 83 4.65 -0.18 -4.33
N ASN A 84 4.49 -1.43 -4.80
CA ASN A 84 3.20 -2.11 -4.72
C ASN A 84 2.78 -2.33 -3.28
N TYR A 85 3.72 -2.62 -2.40
CA TYR A 85 3.42 -2.79 -1.01
C TYR A 85 2.93 -1.48 -0.37
N ARG A 86 3.58 -0.36 -0.74
CA ARG A 86 3.14 0.95 -0.24
C ARG A 86 1.75 1.30 -0.79
N LEU A 87 1.49 0.95 -2.05
CA LEU A 87 0.17 1.17 -2.64
C LEU A 87 -0.88 0.33 -1.91
N ALA A 88 -0.55 -0.90 -1.55
CA ALA A 88 -1.49 -1.76 -0.85
C ALA A 88 -1.92 -1.15 0.48
N ALA A 89 -0.99 -0.52 1.19
CA ALA A 89 -1.33 0.14 2.45
C ALA A 89 -2.32 1.27 2.22
N ILE A 90 -2.07 2.09 1.19
CA ILE A 90 -2.97 3.21 0.89
C ILE A 90 -4.34 2.70 0.45
N ARG A 91 -4.37 1.64 -0.37
CA ARG A 91 -5.63 1.07 -0.81
C ARG A 91 -6.43 0.51 0.35
N SER A 92 -5.75 -0.11 1.31
CA SER A 92 -6.41 -0.62 2.50
C SER A 92 -7.07 0.51 3.30
N PHE A 93 -6.38 1.64 3.40
CA PHE A 93 -6.93 2.81 4.09
C PHE A 93 -8.14 3.35 3.32
N CYS A 94 -8.06 3.44 2.00
CA CYS A 94 -9.19 3.92 1.20
C CYS A 94 -10.38 2.97 1.29
N SER A 95 -10.12 1.67 1.37
CA SER A 95 -11.18 0.69 1.56
C SER A 95 -11.92 0.93 2.89
N TYR A 96 -11.17 1.26 3.93
CA TYR A 96 -11.74 1.62 5.21
C TYR A 96 -12.54 2.93 5.10
N LEU A 97 -11.96 3.93 4.43
CA LEU A 97 -12.62 5.23 4.34
C LEU A 97 -13.92 5.22 3.55
N GLN A 98 -14.04 4.35 2.57
CA GLN A 98 -15.24 4.37 1.74
C GLN A 98 -16.51 4.01 2.54
N TYR A 99 -16.36 3.39 3.70
CA TYR A 99 -17.50 3.05 4.53
C TYR A 99 -17.82 4.10 5.59
N ILE A 100 -16.89 5.02 5.86
CA ILE A 100 -17.14 6.01 6.90
C ILE A 100 -17.05 7.45 6.41
N VAL A 101 -16.32 7.70 5.34
CA VAL A 101 -16.25 9.05 4.79
C VAL A 101 -16.78 8.97 3.38
N ILE A 102 -18.10 8.86 3.29
CA ILE A 102 -18.74 8.61 2.00
C ILE A 102 -18.75 9.81 1.07
N ASP A 103 -18.53 11.00 1.59
CA ASP A 103 -18.54 12.19 0.73
C ASP A 103 -17.48 12.14 -0.35
N ASN A 104 -16.38 11.45 -0.11
CA ASN A 104 -15.30 11.37 -1.08
C ASN A 104 -15.22 9.98 -1.72
N MET A 105 -16.32 9.25 -1.75
CA MET A 105 -16.30 7.87 -2.22
C MET A 105 -15.74 7.72 -3.63
N VAL A 106 -16.03 8.67 -4.52
CA VAL A 106 -15.52 8.60 -5.88
C VAL A 106 -13.99 8.63 -5.87
N GLU A 107 -13.42 9.46 -5.03
CA GLU A 107 -11.95 9.55 -4.95
C GLU A 107 -11.37 8.27 -4.35
N TRP A 108 -12.02 7.73 -3.30
CA TRP A 108 -11.54 6.48 -2.70
C TRP A 108 -11.57 5.36 -3.72
N GLN A 109 -12.62 5.25 -4.51
CA GLN A 109 -12.71 4.22 -5.52
C GLN A 109 -11.71 4.44 -6.64
N SER A 110 -11.43 5.70 -6.97
CA SER A 110 -10.43 6.03 -7.97
C SER A 110 -9.05 5.55 -7.53
N ILE A 111 -8.72 5.73 -6.25
CA ILE A 111 -7.44 5.26 -5.73
C ILE A 111 -7.41 3.73 -5.69
N LEU A 112 -8.53 3.11 -5.30
CA LEU A 112 -8.61 1.66 -5.26
C LEU A 112 -8.41 1.04 -6.64
N SER A 113 -8.69 1.80 -7.69
CA SER A 113 -8.54 1.28 -9.05
C SER A 113 -7.12 1.40 -9.59
N ILE A 114 -6.19 2.00 -8.86
CA ILE A 114 -4.81 2.09 -9.32
C ILE A 114 -4.23 0.69 -9.36
N LYS A 115 -3.67 0.32 -10.50
CA LYS A 115 -3.12 -1.01 -10.65
C LYS A 115 -1.70 -1.09 -10.14
N ALA A 116 -1.36 -2.21 -9.52
CA ALA A 116 0.00 -2.44 -9.07
C ALA A 116 0.91 -2.58 -10.28
N LYS A 117 2.17 -2.22 -10.10
CA LYS A 117 3.14 -2.37 -11.15
C LYS A 117 3.49 -3.82 -11.31
N LYS A 118 3.78 -4.22 -12.58
CA LYS A 118 4.24 -5.53 -12.80
C LYS A 118 5.57 -5.67 -12.12
N THR A 119 5.72 -6.66 -11.28
CA THR A 119 7.00 -6.83 -10.61
C THR A 119 7.90 -7.54 -11.57
N GLU A 120 9.17 -7.15 -11.53
CA GLU A 120 10.04 -7.75 -12.35
C GLU A 120 10.62 -8.86 -11.73
N ILE A 121 10.07 -9.88 -11.63
CA ILE A 121 10.57 -10.93 -11.01
C ILE A 121 11.17 -11.65 -11.95
N SER A 122 12.10 -11.92 -11.93
CA SER A 122 12.57 -12.65 -12.69
C SER A 122 12.64 -13.77 -12.26
N PRO A 123 12.42 -14.35 -12.26
CA PRO A 123 12.48 -15.40 -11.94
C PRO A 123 12.95 -16.08 -12.58
N PRO A 124 13.07 -15.88 -12.88
CA PRO A 124 13.29 -16.39 -13.60
C PRO A 124 13.92 -17.20 -13.82
N ASN A 125 14.54 -17.07 -13.46
CA ASN A 125 15.19 -17.88 -13.57
C ASN A 125 14.72 -19.03 -13.22
N TYR A 126 14.37 -19.13 -12.17
CA TYR A 126 13.81 -20.34 -11.92
C TYR A 126 12.55 -20.36 -12.60
N LEU A 127 12.24 -19.30 -13.19
CA LEU A 127 11.07 -19.29 -13.91
C LEU A 127 11.42 -19.59 -15.31
N SER A 128 12.65 -19.94 -15.57
CA SER A 128 12.95 -20.45 -16.86
C SER A 128 12.15 -21.69 -17.07
N MET A 129 12.04 -22.16 -18.28
CA MET A 129 11.28 -23.34 -18.56
C MET A 129 11.80 -24.54 -17.81
N GLU A 130 13.08 -24.60 -17.62
CA GLU A 130 13.61 -25.70 -16.85
C GLU A 130 13.23 -25.62 -15.41
N GLY A 131 13.26 -24.45 -14.84
CA GLY A 131 12.86 -24.29 -13.46
C GLY A 131 11.41 -24.66 -13.25
N ILE A 132 10.58 -24.25 -14.18
CA ILE A 132 9.17 -24.59 -14.09
C ILE A 132 8.96 -26.08 -14.25
N LYS A 133 9.67 -26.70 -15.17
CA LYS A 133 9.53 -28.12 -15.37
C LYS A 133 9.94 -28.90 -14.12
N LEU A 134 10.99 -28.47 -13.46
CA LEU A 134 11.40 -29.13 -12.25
C LEU A 134 10.34 -29.02 -11.18
N LEU A 135 9.76 -27.86 -11.03
CA LEU A 135 8.72 -27.68 -10.03
C LEU A 135 7.49 -28.51 -10.35
N LEU A 136 7.12 -28.61 -11.61
CA LEU A 136 5.94 -29.36 -11.98
C LEU A 136 6.19 -30.86 -11.98
N ALA A 137 7.40 -31.25 -12.28
CA ALA A 137 7.71 -32.66 -12.33
C ALA A 137 7.88 -33.26 -10.98
N GLN A 138 8.16 -32.41 -10.00
CA GLN A 138 8.29 -32.95 -8.72
C GLN A 138 7.00 -33.12 -8.22
N PRO A 139 6.60 -34.05 -8.12
CA PRO A 139 5.27 -34.20 -7.74
C PRO A 139 5.02 -33.86 -6.41
N ASP A 140 5.28 -33.44 -6.99
CA ASP A 140 5.11 -33.23 -6.33
C ASP A 140 5.05 -33.02 -5.58
N THR A 141 4.86 -33.00 -5.59
CA THR A 141 4.96 -32.78 -5.04
C THR A 141 5.07 -32.11 -4.27
N THR A 142 4.81 -32.20 -4.26
CA THR A 142 4.96 -31.58 -3.62
C THR A 142 4.86 -30.68 -3.15
N SER A 143 4.59 -30.63 -3.49
CA SER A 143 4.51 -29.90 -3.15
C SER A 143 4.20 -28.99 -2.82
N TRP A 144 3.71 -28.66 -3.06
CA TRP A 144 3.36 -28.12 -2.94
C TRP A 144 2.76 -27.88 -2.77
N LYS A 145 2.65 -27.92 -2.78
CA LYS A 145 2.14 -28.13 -2.82
C LYS A 145 1.85 -28.06 -2.64
N GLY A 146 2.13 -28.16 -3.02
CA GLY A 146 1.79 -28.46 -3.04
C GLY A 146 1.55 -27.86 -2.89
N ARG A 147 1.14 -27.54 -3.05
CA ARG A 147 0.87 -27.48 -3.07
C ARG A 147 0.59 -26.92 -3.08
N ARG A 148 0.42 -26.91 -3.29
CA ARG A 148 0.14 -26.89 -3.43
C ARG A 148 -0.15 -26.65 -3.18
#